data_fe817bfbd16d0d51fc0207b4976f0d3a
#
_entry.id   fe817bfbd16d0d51fc0207b4976f0d3a
#
_cell.length_a   1.000
_cell.length_b   1.000
_cell.length_c   1.000
_cell.angle_alpha   90.00
_cell.angle_beta   90.00
_cell.angle_gamma   90.00
#
_symmetry.space_group_name_H-M   'P 1'
#
loop_
_entity.id
_entity.type
_entity.pdbx_description
1 polymer ?
#
loop_
_entity_poly.entity_id
_entity_poly.type
_entity_poly.pdbx_seq_one_letter_code
_entity_poly.pdbx_strand_id
1 'polypeptide(L)'
;VVAYCIGITNIDPIKYNLLFERFLNPDRKSMPDIDTDFDDEGRQKVIDYVVEKYGKNQVAQIVTYGTMAAKSSIKDVARVMDLPLQESNALAKLVPERPGIVLKRLLQADLKGAGSLTEKEGLGADEMEGVTKLREIYNSDGLHGAILHDAEKLEGSVRNTGIHAAGIIIAPGDLTEML
;
A
#
# COMPACT_ATOMS: atom_id res chain seq x y z
N VAL A 1 -7.36 -9.39 34.80
CA VAL A 1 -8.39 -9.88 35.75
C VAL A 1 -9.69 -9.07 35.58
N VAL A 2 -9.66 -7.73 35.71
CA VAL A 2 -10.86 -6.88 35.62
C VAL A 2 -11.61 -7.12 34.30
N ALA A 3 -10.93 -7.09 33.16
CA ALA A 3 -11.53 -7.30 31.85
C ALA A 3 -12.24 -8.69 31.74
N TYR A 4 -11.70 -9.72 32.38
CA TYR A 4 -12.35 -11.03 32.44
C TYR A 4 -13.60 -11.00 33.34
N CYS A 5 -13.49 -10.36 34.52
CA CYS A 5 -14.61 -10.29 35.46
C CYS A 5 -15.83 -9.52 34.91
N ILE A 6 -15.61 -8.52 34.08
CA ILE A 6 -16.67 -7.72 33.43
C ILE A 6 -17.08 -8.22 32.04
N GLY A 7 -16.56 -9.37 31.61
CA GLY A 7 -16.94 -10.02 30.35
C GLY A 7 -16.38 -9.42 29.06
N ILE A 8 -15.34 -8.59 29.13
CA ILE A 8 -14.67 -8.04 27.94
C ILE A 8 -13.83 -9.12 27.26
N THR A 9 -13.27 -10.05 28.02
CA THR A 9 -12.48 -11.18 27.50
C THR A 9 -12.94 -12.50 28.12
N ASN A 10 -12.83 -13.59 27.36
CA ASN A 10 -13.21 -14.93 27.78
C ASN A 10 -12.00 -15.75 28.32
N ILE A 11 -10.82 -15.16 28.37
CA ILE A 11 -9.59 -15.83 28.83
C ILE A 11 -9.34 -15.46 30.27
N ASP A 12 -9.36 -16.47 31.17
CA ASP A 12 -9.04 -16.30 32.58
C ASP A 12 -7.52 -16.06 32.75
N PRO A 13 -7.09 -14.85 33.15
CA PRO A 13 -5.68 -14.54 33.26
C PRO A 13 -4.96 -15.26 34.40
N ILE A 14 -5.70 -15.71 35.44
CA ILE A 14 -5.12 -16.45 36.56
C ILE A 14 -4.93 -17.90 36.16
N LYS A 15 -5.94 -18.53 35.55
CA LYS A 15 -5.88 -19.91 35.06
C LYS A 15 -4.72 -20.15 34.08
N TYR A 16 -4.46 -19.18 33.21
CA TYR A 16 -3.41 -19.27 32.19
C TYR A 16 -2.13 -18.55 32.58
N ASN A 17 -2.00 -18.07 33.82
CA ASN A 17 -0.81 -17.38 34.35
C ASN A 17 -0.27 -16.30 33.40
N LEU A 18 -1.17 -15.42 32.93
CA LEU A 18 -0.81 -14.36 32.00
C LEU A 18 0.01 -13.28 32.72
N LEU A 19 1.09 -12.83 32.08
CA LEU A 19 1.96 -11.77 32.59
C LEU A 19 1.25 -10.41 32.47
N PHE A 20 1.07 -9.72 33.60
CA PHE A 20 0.40 -8.42 33.67
C PHE A 20 1.14 -7.34 32.85
N GLU A 21 2.46 -7.36 32.87
CA GLU A 21 3.34 -6.40 32.21
C GLU A 21 3.18 -6.40 30.67
N ARG A 22 2.70 -7.49 30.08
CA ARG A 22 2.39 -7.55 28.63
C ARG A 22 1.16 -6.72 28.25
N PHE A 23 0.25 -6.48 29.19
CA PHE A 23 -1.02 -5.79 28.96
C PHE A 23 -1.01 -4.35 29.44
N LEU A 24 -0.21 -4.06 30.49
CA LEU A 24 -0.14 -2.74 31.10
C LEU A 24 1.31 -2.47 31.54
N ASN A 25 1.99 -1.64 30.77
CA ASN A 25 3.32 -1.14 31.12
C ASN A 25 3.19 0.33 31.55
N PRO A 26 3.51 0.69 32.81
CA PRO A 26 3.43 2.07 33.30
C PRO A 26 4.38 3.03 32.56
N ASP A 27 5.44 2.51 31.95
CA ASP A 27 6.39 3.32 31.17
C ASP A 27 5.92 3.59 29.73
N ARG A 28 4.78 3.04 29.32
CA ARG A 28 4.22 3.26 27.98
C ARG A 28 3.70 4.68 27.83
N LYS A 29 4.36 5.47 26.98
CA LYS A 29 3.98 6.87 26.67
C LYS A 29 2.99 7.00 25.52
N SER A 30 2.85 5.96 24.69
CA SER A 30 1.90 5.95 23.55
C SER A 30 0.51 5.51 23.97
N MET A 31 -0.52 6.10 23.37
CA MET A 31 -1.90 5.60 23.49
C MET A 31 -1.98 4.14 23.00
N PRO A 32 -2.82 3.30 23.61
CA PRO A 32 -3.04 1.95 23.10
C PRO A 32 -3.72 2.01 21.74
N ASP A 33 -3.31 1.11 20.85
CA ASP A 33 -3.98 0.83 19.60
C ASP A 33 -4.99 -0.29 19.86
N ILE A 34 -6.25 -0.08 19.48
CA ILE A 34 -7.34 -1.02 19.73
C ILE A 34 -7.95 -1.37 18.37
N ASP A 35 -7.64 -2.58 17.90
CA ASP A 35 -8.25 -3.13 16.71
C ASP A 35 -9.63 -3.73 17.07
N THR A 36 -10.65 -3.36 16.32
CA THR A 36 -12.00 -3.87 16.50
C THR A 36 -12.51 -4.48 15.20
N ASP A 37 -12.75 -5.78 15.22
CA ASP A 37 -13.28 -6.52 14.09
C ASP A 37 -14.81 -6.51 14.11
N PHE A 38 -15.41 -6.23 12.95
CA PHE A 38 -16.84 -6.31 12.70
C PHE A 38 -17.10 -7.27 11.53
N ASP A 39 -18.26 -7.92 11.54
CA ASP A 39 -18.69 -8.67 10.38
C ASP A 39 -18.99 -7.72 9.19
N ASP A 40 -18.81 -8.22 7.98
CA ASP A 40 -18.96 -7.45 6.75
C ASP A 40 -20.40 -7.00 6.49
N GLU A 41 -21.40 -7.79 6.88
CA GLU A 41 -22.83 -7.43 6.77
C GLU A 41 -23.22 -6.33 7.77
N GLY A 42 -22.67 -6.37 8.99
CA GLY A 42 -22.94 -5.42 10.08
C GLY A 42 -22.13 -4.14 10.02
N ARG A 43 -21.01 -4.12 9.26
CA ARG A 43 -20.07 -2.99 9.23
C ARG A 43 -20.74 -1.66 8.91
N GLN A 44 -21.64 -1.61 7.93
CA GLN A 44 -22.33 -0.37 7.57
C GLN A 44 -23.20 0.16 8.71
N LYS A 45 -23.85 -0.70 9.48
CA LYS A 45 -24.67 -0.30 10.64
C LYS A 45 -23.81 0.35 11.73
N VAL A 46 -22.57 -0.11 11.90
CA VAL A 46 -21.62 0.49 12.87
C VAL A 46 -21.18 1.87 12.39
N ILE A 47 -20.92 2.05 11.10
CA ILE A 47 -20.60 3.36 10.51
C ILE A 47 -21.78 4.33 10.71
N ASP A 48 -22.99 3.90 10.39
CA ASP A 48 -24.20 4.71 10.55
C ASP A 48 -24.40 5.13 12.02
N TYR A 49 -24.20 4.20 12.97
CA TYR A 49 -24.22 4.51 14.40
C TYR A 49 -23.18 5.55 14.81
N VAL A 50 -21.97 5.45 14.29
CA VAL A 50 -20.89 6.42 14.57
C VAL A 50 -21.26 7.81 14.04
N VAL A 51 -21.81 7.88 12.82
CA VAL A 51 -22.29 9.13 12.21
C VAL A 51 -23.44 9.73 13.01
N GLU A 52 -24.40 8.91 13.46
CA GLU A 52 -25.51 9.36 14.30
C GLU A 52 -25.02 9.89 15.66
N LYS A 53 -24.06 9.18 16.28
CA LYS A 53 -23.55 9.50 17.62
C LYS A 53 -22.70 10.76 17.65
N TYR A 54 -21.82 10.97 16.68
CA TYR A 54 -20.83 12.05 16.67
C TYR A 54 -21.19 13.21 15.75
N GLY A 55 -22.06 13.01 14.78
CA GLY A 55 -22.50 14.01 13.82
C GLY A 55 -21.94 13.81 12.42
N LYS A 56 -22.74 14.12 11.42
CA LYS A 56 -22.41 13.91 10.00
C LYS A 56 -21.17 14.70 9.54
N ASN A 57 -20.96 15.90 10.09
CA ASN A 57 -19.82 16.74 9.75
C ASN A 57 -18.55 16.40 10.54
N GLN A 58 -18.64 15.54 11.55
CA GLN A 58 -17.54 15.15 12.42
C GLN A 58 -16.98 13.77 12.08
N VAL A 59 -17.62 13.05 11.16
CA VAL A 59 -17.22 11.70 10.76
C VAL A 59 -16.95 11.66 9.28
N ALA A 60 -15.76 11.16 8.89
CA ALA A 60 -15.39 10.94 7.50
C ALA A 60 -14.68 9.61 7.31
N GLN A 61 -14.85 9.02 6.15
CA GLN A 61 -14.05 7.88 5.71
C GLN A 61 -12.69 8.38 5.17
N ILE A 62 -11.63 7.63 5.44
CA ILE A 62 -10.29 7.98 4.96
C ILE A 62 -10.21 7.70 3.46
N VAL A 63 -9.81 8.71 2.68
CA VAL A 63 -9.51 8.54 1.26
C VAL A 63 -8.19 7.80 1.09
N THR A 64 -8.12 6.93 0.11
CA THR A 64 -6.88 6.29 -0.34
C THR A 64 -6.56 6.71 -1.77
N TYR A 65 -5.27 6.84 -2.06
CA TYR A 65 -4.80 7.14 -3.41
C TYR A 65 -4.12 5.92 -3.99
N GLY A 66 -4.66 5.40 -5.08
CA GLY A 66 -3.99 4.39 -5.90
C GLY A 66 -3.00 5.06 -6.83
N THR A 67 -1.70 4.77 -6.69
CA THR A 67 -0.66 5.29 -7.56
C THR A 67 -0.29 4.29 -8.65
N MET A 68 0.23 4.79 -9.76
CA MET A 68 0.73 3.97 -10.86
C MET A 68 2.05 3.31 -10.43
N ALA A 69 2.04 1.99 -10.27
CA ALA A 69 3.25 1.19 -10.04
C ALA A 69 3.94 0.86 -11.36
N ALA A 70 5.21 0.44 -11.34
CA ALA A 70 6.04 0.17 -12.50
C ALA A 70 5.33 -0.64 -13.61
N LYS A 71 4.75 -1.80 -13.28
CA LYS A 71 4.06 -2.64 -14.27
C LYS A 71 2.78 -2.00 -14.82
N SER A 72 2.01 -1.30 -13.97
CA SER A 72 0.78 -0.63 -14.42
C SER A 72 1.09 0.59 -15.28
N SER A 73 2.14 1.36 -14.99
CA SER A 73 2.59 2.47 -15.81
C SER A 73 2.94 2.00 -17.22
N ILE A 74 3.74 0.93 -17.36
CA ILE A 74 4.11 0.35 -18.64
C ILE A 74 2.85 -0.07 -19.43
N LYS A 75 1.91 -0.79 -18.77
CA LYS A 75 0.69 -1.26 -19.44
C LYS A 75 -0.24 -0.15 -19.84
N ASP A 76 -0.40 0.88 -19.04
CA ASP A 76 -1.28 2.01 -19.32
C ASP A 76 -0.70 2.87 -20.47
N VAL A 77 0.59 3.15 -20.47
CA VAL A 77 1.26 3.86 -21.58
C VAL A 77 1.21 3.02 -22.87
N ALA A 78 1.54 1.73 -22.78
CA ALA A 78 1.47 0.82 -23.93
C ALA A 78 0.08 0.80 -24.59
N ARG A 79 -0.97 0.82 -23.76
CA ARG A 79 -2.35 0.88 -24.26
C ARG A 79 -2.67 2.20 -24.98
N VAL A 80 -2.19 3.33 -24.46
CA VAL A 80 -2.40 4.66 -25.07
C VAL A 80 -1.62 4.80 -26.38
N MET A 81 -0.46 4.13 -26.47
CA MET A 81 0.39 4.12 -27.67
C MET A 81 0.06 2.96 -28.63
N ASP A 82 -1.11 2.32 -28.47
CA ASP A 82 -1.63 1.24 -29.31
C ASP A 82 -0.71 0.01 -29.46
N LEU A 83 0.14 -0.26 -28.43
CA LEU A 83 0.94 -1.48 -28.41
C LEU A 83 0.04 -2.71 -28.16
N PRO A 84 0.17 -3.79 -28.93
CA PRO A 84 -0.61 -5.00 -28.73
C PRO A 84 -0.48 -5.55 -27.29
N LEU A 85 -1.60 -6.05 -26.74
CA LEU A 85 -1.66 -6.53 -25.35
C LEU A 85 -0.60 -7.60 -25.01
N GLN A 86 -0.30 -8.48 -25.97
CA GLN A 86 0.71 -9.52 -25.77
C GLN A 86 2.10 -8.92 -25.58
N GLU A 87 2.47 -7.92 -26.37
CA GLU A 87 3.75 -7.22 -26.30
C GLU A 87 3.82 -6.37 -25.02
N SER A 88 2.75 -5.66 -24.68
CA SER A 88 2.63 -4.93 -23.42
C SER A 88 2.82 -5.82 -22.19
N ASN A 89 2.21 -7.01 -22.18
CA ASN A 89 2.39 -7.99 -21.12
C ASN A 89 3.82 -8.54 -21.07
N ALA A 90 4.44 -8.82 -22.23
CA ALA A 90 5.82 -9.28 -22.30
C ALA A 90 6.79 -8.22 -21.76
N LEU A 91 6.58 -6.95 -22.10
CA LEU A 91 7.39 -5.83 -21.59
C LEU A 91 7.24 -5.67 -20.08
N ALA A 92 6.02 -5.67 -19.57
CA ALA A 92 5.74 -5.56 -18.14
C ALA A 92 6.27 -6.77 -17.33
N LYS A 93 6.37 -7.95 -17.94
CA LYS A 93 6.92 -9.16 -17.30
C LYS A 93 8.42 -9.07 -17.01
N LEU A 94 9.15 -8.21 -17.71
CA LEU A 94 10.58 -7.96 -17.42
C LEU A 94 10.80 -7.23 -16.10
N VAL A 95 9.77 -6.59 -15.55
CA VAL A 95 9.82 -5.94 -14.24
C VAL A 95 9.64 -7.00 -13.15
N PRO A 96 10.54 -7.08 -12.13
CA PRO A 96 10.43 -8.03 -11.02
C PRO A 96 9.11 -7.91 -10.25
N GLU A 97 8.62 -9.05 -9.71
CA GLU A 97 7.39 -9.11 -8.90
C GLU A 97 7.68 -8.94 -7.41
N ARG A 98 8.11 -7.76 -7.04
CA ARG A 98 8.43 -7.44 -5.64
C ARG A 98 7.74 -6.16 -5.19
N PRO A 99 7.27 -6.07 -3.93
CA PRO A 99 6.73 -4.84 -3.38
C PRO A 99 7.77 -3.72 -3.40
N GLY A 100 7.34 -2.50 -3.74
CA GLY A 100 8.20 -1.32 -3.70
C GLY A 100 9.20 -1.18 -4.85
N ILE A 101 9.10 -2.00 -5.88
CA ILE A 101 9.91 -1.83 -7.10
C ILE A 101 9.55 -0.51 -7.78
N VAL A 102 10.58 0.28 -8.08
CA VAL A 102 10.49 1.56 -8.78
C VAL A 102 11.16 1.44 -10.15
N LEU A 103 10.41 1.76 -11.20
CA LEU A 103 10.87 1.63 -12.60
C LEU A 103 12.13 2.46 -12.87
N LYS A 104 12.16 3.71 -12.40
CA LYS A 104 13.33 4.58 -12.51
C LYS A 104 14.59 3.94 -11.94
N ARG A 105 14.50 3.28 -10.79
CA ARG A 105 15.64 2.58 -10.21
C ARG A 105 16.07 1.38 -11.05
N LEU A 106 15.12 0.60 -11.55
CA LEU A 106 15.43 -0.53 -12.44
C LEU A 106 16.18 -0.07 -13.69
N LEU A 107 15.80 1.06 -14.24
CA LEU A 107 16.38 1.59 -15.49
C LEU A 107 17.73 2.26 -15.28
N GLN A 108 17.96 2.96 -14.17
CA GLN A 108 19.06 3.88 -13.99
C GLN A 108 20.07 3.51 -12.89
N ALA A 109 19.68 2.75 -11.85
CA ALA A 109 20.57 2.43 -10.74
C ALA A 109 21.64 1.40 -11.12
N ASP A 110 22.76 1.43 -10.43
CA ASP A 110 23.84 0.44 -10.65
C ASP A 110 23.35 -0.99 -10.39
N LEU A 111 23.82 -1.92 -11.19
CA LEU A 111 23.45 -3.33 -11.08
C LEU A 111 24.13 -4.00 -9.89
N LYS A 112 25.39 -3.65 -9.60
CA LYS A 112 26.24 -4.21 -8.53
C LYS A 112 26.95 -3.11 -7.77
N GLY A 113 27.23 -3.34 -6.50
CA GLY A 113 27.94 -2.39 -5.63
C GLY A 113 27.03 -1.78 -4.56
N ALA A 114 27.55 -0.82 -3.81
CA ALA A 114 26.81 -0.13 -2.76
C ALA A 114 25.61 0.66 -3.32
N GLY A 115 24.42 0.44 -2.78
CA GLY A 115 23.17 1.08 -3.22
C GLY A 115 22.57 0.52 -4.52
N SER A 116 23.15 -0.56 -5.07
CA SER A 116 22.73 -1.21 -6.32
C SER A 116 21.39 -1.96 -6.18
N LEU A 117 20.89 -2.42 -7.33
CA LEU A 117 19.68 -3.24 -7.39
C LEU A 117 19.84 -4.59 -6.66
N THR A 118 21.05 -5.19 -6.71
CA THR A 118 21.33 -6.42 -5.96
C THR A 118 21.32 -6.22 -4.46
N GLU A 119 21.81 -5.09 -3.97
CA GLU A 119 21.89 -4.83 -2.53
C GLU A 119 20.54 -4.37 -1.95
N LYS A 120 19.90 -3.37 -2.58
CA LYS A 120 18.66 -2.77 -2.04
C LYS A 120 17.42 -3.57 -2.36
N GLU A 121 17.26 -4.00 -3.61
CA GLU A 121 16.10 -4.74 -4.06
C GLU A 121 16.28 -6.27 -3.94
N GLY A 122 17.50 -6.75 -3.72
CA GLY A 122 17.83 -8.16 -3.54
C GLY A 122 17.53 -9.02 -4.77
N LEU A 123 17.69 -8.46 -5.99
CA LEU A 123 17.34 -9.14 -7.23
C LEU A 123 18.21 -10.37 -7.49
N GLY A 124 17.57 -11.49 -7.86
CA GLY A 124 18.23 -12.72 -8.30
C GLY A 124 18.77 -12.64 -9.74
N ALA A 125 19.51 -13.68 -10.16
CA ALA A 125 20.11 -13.72 -11.48
C ALA A 125 19.09 -13.60 -12.62
N ASP A 126 17.97 -14.31 -12.53
CA ASP A 126 16.91 -14.30 -13.55
C ASP A 126 16.22 -12.92 -13.64
N GLU A 127 15.98 -12.28 -12.49
CA GLU A 127 15.41 -10.94 -12.42
C GLU A 127 16.37 -9.90 -13.01
N MET A 128 17.67 -10.06 -12.77
CA MET A 128 18.71 -9.19 -13.33
C MET A 128 18.81 -9.31 -14.86
N GLU A 129 18.61 -10.52 -15.42
CA GLU A 129 18.51 -10.71 -16.87
C GLU A 129 17.31 -9.95 -17.44
N GLY A 130 16.15 -10.03 -16.78
CA GLY A 130 14.98 -9.25 -17.16
C GLY A 130 15.22 -7.74 -17.14
N VAL A 131 15.86 -7.24 -16.09
CA VAL A 131 16.22 -5.81 -15.97
C VAL A 131 17.23 -5.39 -17.05
N THR A 132 18.19 -6.24 -17.38
CA THR A 132 19.16 -5.95 -18.46
C THR A 132 18.43 -5.80 -19.80
N LYS A 133 17.53 -6.73 -20.15
CA LYS A 133 16.69 -6.62 -21.35
C LYS A 133 15.80 -5.37 -21.34
N LEU A 134 15.23 -5.03 -20.18
CA LEU A 134 14.42 -3.83 -20.03
C LEU A 134 15.24 -2.55 -20.33
N ARG A 135 16.49 -2.49 -19.88
CA ARG A 135 17.41 -1.37 -20.17
C ARG A 135 17.84 -1.30 -21.62
N GLU A 136 18.07 -2.43 -22.28
CA GLU A 136 18.36 -2.48 -23.70
C GLU A 136 17.19 -1.89 -24.51
N ILE A 137 15.95 -2.25 -24.17
CA ILE A 137 14.76 -1.71 -24.78
C ILE A 137 14.61 -0.21 -24.47
N TYR A 138 14.83 0.20 -23.22
CA TYR A 138 14.78 1.61 -22.81
C TYR A 138 15.75 2.51 -23.61
N ASN A 139 16.93 2.01 -23.92
CA ASN A 139 17.94 2.72 -24.70
C ASN A 139 17.81 2.54 -26.22
N SER A 140 16.79 1.83 -26.68
CA SER A 140 16.55 1.62 -28.10
C SER A 140 15.66 2.73 -28.69
N ASP A 141 15.90 3.07 -29.96
CA ASP A 141 15.04 3.94 -30.72
C ASP A 141 13.84 3.14 -31.24
N GLY A 142 12.68 3.29 -30.59
CA GLY A 142 11.46 2.60 -31.03
C GLY A 142 10.29 2.77 -30.09
N LEU A 143 9.13 2.22 -30.46
CA LEU A 143 7.90 2.35 -29.71
C LEU A 143 8.03 1.81 -28.27
N HIS A 144 8.69 0.67 -28.09
CA HIS A 144 8.90 0.07 -26.77
C HIS A 144 9.78 0.94 -25.88
N GLY A 145 10.83 1.55 -26.42
CA GLY A 145 11.69 2.50 -25.68
C GLY A 145 10.89 3.74 -25.27
N ALA A 146 10.14 4.34 -26.19
CA ALA A 146 9.27 5.49 -25.91
C ALA A 146 8.25 5.19 -24.82
N ILE A 147 7.64 3.99 -24.85
CA ILE A 147 6.72 3.53 -23.78
C ILE A 147 7.39 3.49 -22.43
N LEU A 148 8.61 2.98 -22.33
CA LEU A 148 9.35 2.92 -21.05
C LEU A 148 9.74 4.32 -20.54
N HIS A 149 10.12 5.24 -21.42
CA HIS A 149 10.40 6.62 -21.06
C HIS A 149 9.19 7.35 -20.49
N ASP A 150 8.02 7.17 -21.11
CA ASP A 150 6.80 7.80 -20.63
C ASP A 150 6.24 7.09 -19.38
N ALA A 151 6.38 5.76 -19.29
CA ALA A 151 6.03 5.01 -18.08
C ALA A 151 6.86 5.42 -16.88
N GLU A 152 8.17 5.69 -17.06
CA GLU A 152 9.05 6.21 -15.99
C GLU A 152 8.57 7.56 -15.45
N LYS A 153 8.10 8.46 -16.33
CA LYS A 153 7.58 9.78 -15.94
C LYS A 153 6.25 9.70 -15.19
N LEU A 154 5.40 8.73 -15.56
CA LEU A 154 4.06 8.56 -15.00
C LEU A 154 4.04 7.72 -13.73
N GLU A 155 5.07 6.91 -13.48
CA GLU A 155 5.16 6.10 -12.27
C GLU A 155 5.05 6.97 -11.01
N GLY A 156 4.26 6.52 -10.03
CA GLY A 156 4.00 7.24 -8.80
C GLY A 156 2.88 8.28 -8.88
N SER A 157 2.43 8.65 -10.08
CA SER A 157 1.28 9.54 -10.25
C SER A 157 0.00 8.90 -9.74
N VAL A 158 -0.91 9.71 -9.19
CA VAL A 158 -2.21 9.23 -8.72
C VAL A 158 -3.04 8.78 -9.93
N ARG A 159 -3.53 7.55 -9.88
CA ARG A 159 -4.37 6.94 -10.91
C ARG A 159 -5.86 7.00 -10.56
N ASN A 160 -6.16 6.70 -9.32
CA ASN A 160 -7.52 6.70 -8.79
C ASN A 160 -7.53 7.02 -7.30
N THR A 161 -8.71 7.33 -6.80
CA THR A 161 -9.00 7.43 -5.38
C THR A 161 -9.93 6.29 -4.98
N GLY A 162 -9.82 5.87 -3.73
CA GLY A 162 -10.67 4.88 -3.11
C GLY A 162 -10.99 5.27 -1.68
N ILE A 163 -11.66 4.39 -0.98
CA ILE A 163 -11.99 4.52 0.43
C ILE A 163 -11.18 3.49 1.20
N HIS A 164 -10.58 3.89 2.32
CA HIS A 164 -9.86 2.96 3.18
C HIS A 164 -10.81 1.87 3.71
N ALA A 165 -10.34 0.62 3.68
CA ALA A 165 -11.18 -0.52 4.01
C ALA A 165 -11.69 -0.51 5.46
N ALA A 166 -10.95 0.09 6.40
CA ALA A 166 -11.24 0.04 7.83
C ALA A 166 -11.30 1.41 8.52
N GLY A 167 -10.52 2.41 8.04
CA GLY A 167 -10.31 3.66 8.76
C GLY A 167 -11.46 4.64 8.64
N ILE A 168 -11.91 5.18 9.78
CA ILE A 168 -12.86 6.29 9.91
C ILE A 168 -12.23 7.36 10.80
N ILE A 169 -12.36 8.61 10.42
CA ILE A 169 -11.96 9.75 11.22
C ILE A 169 -13.18 10.21 12.02
N ILE A 170 -13.00 10.42 13.32
CA ILE A 170 -13.98 11.04 14.21
C ILE A 170 -13.29 12.29 14.79
N ALA A 171 -13.80 13.47 14.44
CA ALA A 171 -13.24 14.74 14.87
C ALA A 171 -14.01 15.35 16.05
N PRO A 172 -13.35 16.16 16.91
CA PRO A 172 -14.02 16.86 18.00
C PRO A 172 -14.93 18.01 17.56
N GLY A 173 -14.82 18.46 16.30
CA GLY A 173 -15.59 19.53 15.68
C GLY A 173 -15.85 19.26 14.20
N ASP A 174 -16.38 20.25 13.49
CA ASP A 174 -16.66 20.16 12.07
C ASP A 174 -15.36 19.98 11.26
N LEU A 175 -15.27 18.90 10.48
CA LEU A 175 -14.10 18.57 9.67
C LEU A 175 -13.82 19.62 8.59
N THR A 176 -14.85 20.32 8.11
CA THR A 176 -14.69 21.37 7.08
C THR A 176 -14.01 22.63 7.62
N GLU A 177 -13.97 22.81 8.94
CA GLU A 177 -13.26 23.90 9.61
C GLU A 177 -11.82 23.51 9.99
N MET A 178 -11.47 22.22 9.92
CA MET A 178 -10.17 21.68 10.32
C MET A 178 -9.26 21.36 9.12
N LEU A 179 -9.81 21.26 7.93
CA LEU A 179 -9.17 20.99 6.65
C LEU A 179 -9.17 22.28 5.77
#